data_4b78d9dcae3b12f08398ff2589e74144
#
_entry.id   4b78d9dcae3b12f08398ff2589e74144
#
_cell.length_a   1.000
_cell.length_b   1.000
_cell.length_c   1.000
_cell.angle_alpha   90.00
_cell.angle_beta   90.00
_cell.angle_gamma   90.00
#
_symmetry.space_group_name_H-M   'P 1'
#
loop_
_entity.id
_entity.type
_entity.pdbx_description
1 polymer ?
#
loop_
_entity_poly.entity_id
_entity_poly.type
_entity_poly.pdbx_seq_one_letter_code
_entity_poly.pdbx_strand_id
1 'polypeptide(L)'
;MDHSASFISAKNKSLKVIVMFIAALMTFLVMTEGFSADAAAAKLSTPKMTAQINYGSDFTHPYNKQTNTIKVHWNKVRGASSYELYIKGGKYKSWKKYKTVKNTNCTVTGLQRTTSYQFRVKAVNGSAASAYSKTQTIKTARMDFNKAGWEAMCRIVYHEVGKMSGSEWDKPIVYVADCVANQYVAAKYTKNAMWRSYYARYNNVQDIIYRSGGFMSSAQLSRDGANYSNVSRRVKRAVFGAVYGKTHLNGIANDYNVYFWCNRSYKTNSSKIAYSFKIPWGYFNVWRTYWG
;
A
#
# COMPACT_ATOMS: atom_id res chain seq x y z
N MET A 1 -101.35 13.81 4.30
CA MET A 1 -100.57 12.94 3.43
C MET A 1 -99.24 13.55 3.26
N ASP A 2 -98.15 12.81 3.54
CA ASP A 2 -96.73 13.02 3.09
C ASP A 2 -95.67 13.09 4.18
N HIS A 3 -95.81 12.25 5.22
CA HIS A 3 -94.69 12.03 6.12
C HIS A 3 -93.87 10.78 5.82
N SER A 4 -94.27 9.92 4.89
CA SER A 4 -93.57 8.66 4.57
C SER A 4 -92.45 8.84 3.57
N ALA A 5 -92.56 9.77 2.61
CA ALA A 5 -91.55 10.01 1.57
C ALA A 5 -90.29 10.66 2.13
N SER A 6 -90.37 11.52 3.14
CA SER A 6 -89.18 12.16 3.73
C SER A 6 -88.30 11.20 4.55
N PHE A 7 -88.89 10.21 5.22
CA PHE A 7 -88.17 9.20 5.99
C PHE A 7 -87.35 8.22 5.11
N ILE A 8 -87.91 7.84 4.01
CA ILE A 8 -87.21 6.92 3.05
C ILE A 8 -86.05 7.65 2.35
N SER A 9 -86.20 8.93 2.05
CA SER A 9 -85.10 9.74 1.43
C SER A 9 -83.93 9.96 2.42
N ALA A 10 -84.22 10.23 3.72
CA ALA A 10 -83.18 10.40 4.73
C ALA A 10 -82.43 9.07 4.98
N LYS A 11 -83.11 7.93 5.05
CA LYS A 11 -82.51 6.62 5.28
C LYS A 11 -81.61 6.20 4.11
N ASN A 12 -82.01 6.53 2.85
CA ASN A 12 -81.19 6.24 1.67
C ASN A 12 -79.96 7.14 1.57
N LYS A 13 -80.02 8.40 2.04
CA LYS A 13 -78.84 9.25 2.14
C LYS A 13 -77.82 8.77 3.19
N SER A 14 -78.31 8.40 4.38
CA SER A 14 -77.46 7.83 5.44
C SER A 14 -76.80 6.51 5.00
N LEU A 15 -77.51 5.63 4.30
CA LEU A 15 -76.99 4.38 3.80
C LEU A 15 -75.93 4.59 2.72
N LYS A 16 -76.11 5.57 1.80
CA LYS A 16 -75.07 5.91 0.80
C LYS A 16 -73.81 6.49 1.44
N VAL A 17 -73.93 7.31 2.48
CA VAL A 17 -72.79 7.86 3.20
C VAL A 17 -72.06 6.75 3.93
N ILE A 18 -72.73 5.82 4.60
CA ILE A 18 -72.11 4.69 5.27
C ILE A 18 -71.41 3.76 4.27
N VAL A 19 -72.01 3.48 3.13
CA VAL A 19 -71.38 2.64 2.05
C VAL A 19 -70.16 3.35 1.46
N MET A 20 -70.16 4.66 1.29
CA MET A 20 -69.00 5.43 0.86
C MET A 20 -67.87 5.41 1.91
N PHE A 21 -68.15 5.51 3.18
CA PHE A 21 -67.16 5.40 4.23
C PHE A 21 -66.56 4.01 4.36
N ILE A 22 -67.38 2.95 4.22
CA ILE A 22 -66.90 1.57 4.19
C ILE A 22 -66.04 1.30 2.95
N ALA A 23 -66.43 1.81 1.77
CA ALA A 23 -65.62 1.72 0.59
C ALA A 23 -64.28 2.49 0.68
N ALA A 24 -64.28 3.68 1.30
CA ALA A 24 -63.06 4.45 1.55
C ALA A 24 -62.17 3.77 2.61
N LEU A 25 -62.74 3.12 3.62
CA LEU A 25 -62.00 2.36 4.61
C LEU A 25 -61.39 1.08 4.02
N MET A 26 -62.14 0.37 3.16
CA MET A 26 -61.63 -0.81 2.43
C MET A 26 -60.52 -0.47 1.45
N THR A 27 -60.63 0.67 0.71
CA THR A 27 -59.52 1.12 -0.15
C THR A 27 -58.34 1.59 0.65
N PHE A 28 -58.50 2.17 1.84
CA PHE A 28 -57.37 2.52 2.73
C PHE A 28 -56.73 1.28 3.33
N LEU A 29 -57.50 0.25 3.67
CA LEU A 29 -56.96 -1.01 4.19
C LEU A 29 -56.20 -1.80 3.14
N VAL A 30 -56.66 -1.79 1.87
CA VAL A 30 -56.00 -2.43 0.74
C VAL A 30 -54.74 -1.65 0.34
N MET A 31 -54.68 -0.34 0.60
CA MET A 31 -53.45 0.46 0.38
C MET A 31 -52.39 0.24 1.46
N THR A 32 -52.76 -0.26 2.69
CA THR A 32 -51.79 -0.55 3.75
C THR A 32 -51.18 -1.93 3.66
N GLU A 33 -51.79 -2.87 2.93
CA GLU A 33 -51.20 -4.19 2.71
C GLU A 33 -50.25 -4.27 1.48
N GLY A 34 -50.16 -3.17 0.72
CA GLY A 34 -49.29 -3.08 -0.43
C GLY A 34 -47.88 -2.51 -0.18
N PHE A 35 -47.57 -2.10 1.08
CA PHE A 35 -46.24 -1.58 1.45
C PHE A 35 -45.46 -2.47 2.40
N SER A 36 -45.60 -3.76 2.30
CA SER A 36 -44.44 -4.62 2.60
C SER A 36 -43.57 -4.64 1.35
N ALA A 37 -42.96 -3.49 1.07
CA ALA A 37 -41.74 -3.53 0.30
C ALA A 37 -40.77 -4.35 1.13
N ASP A 38 -40.70 -5.65 0.87
CA ASP A 38 -39.46 -6.40 0.99
C ASP A 38 -38.45 -5.64 0.14
N ALA A 39 -37.94 -4.55 0.70
CA ALA A 39 -36.67 -4.01 0.28
C ALA A 39 -35.68 -5.12 0.58
N ALA A 40 -35.62 -6.10 -0.32
CA ALA A 40 -34.57 -7.11 -0.32
C ALA A 40 -33.29 -6.31 -0.11
N ALA A 41 -32.72 -6.43 1.09
CA ALA A 41 -31.64 -5.57 1.56
C ALA A 41 -30.59 -5.59 0.45
N ALA A 42 -30.45 -4.47 -0.26
CA ALA A 42 -29.70 -4.42 -1.51
C ALA A 42 -28.32 -4.96 -1.22
N LYS A 43 -27.99 -6.13 -1.79
CA LYS A 43 -26.76 -6.86 -1.51
C LYS A 43 -25.58 -5.94 -1.75
N LEU A 44 -24.84 -5.63 -0.68
CA LEU A 44 -23.68 -4.76 -0.78
C LEU A 44 -22.66 -5.35 -1.74
N SER A 45 -22.15 -4.55 -2.67
CA SER A 45 -21.10 -4.98 -3.56
C SER A 45 -19.80 -5.22 -2.80
N THR A 46 -18.98 -6.15 -3.28
CA THR A 46 -17.69 -6.48 -2.67
C THR A 46 -16.70 -5.34 -2.84
N PRO A 47 -16.06 -4.85 -1.77
CA PRO A 47 -15.02 -3.85 -1.88
C PRO A 47 -13.83 -4.36 -2.71
N LYS A 48 -13.18 -3.46 -3.45
CA LYS A 48 -11.93 -3.75 -4.17
C LYS A 48 -10.79 -3.02 -3.48
N MET A 49 -9.83 -3.76 -2.91
CA MET A 49 -8.63 -3.17 -2.33
C MET A 49 -7.72 -2.67 -3.44
N THR A 50 -7.15 -1.48 -3.25
CA THR A 50 -6.20 -0.88 -4.20
C THR A 50 -4.90 -1.67 -4.23
N ALA A 51 -4.30 -1.82 -5.41
CA ALA A 51 -2.98 -2.44 -5.56
C ALA A 51 -1.93 -1.69 -4.72
N GLN A 52 -1.08 -2.45 -4.05
CA GLN A 52 -0.20 -1.95 -3.00
C GLN A 52 1.13 -1.40 -3.50
N ILE A 53 1.47 -1.63 -4.76
CA ILE A 53 2.78 -1.22 -5.28
C ILE A 53 2.60 0.05 -6.09
N ASN A 54 3.00 1.16 -5.49
CA ASN A 54 3.17 2.41 -6.21
C ASN A 54 4.63 2.86 -6.10
N TYR A 55 5.35 2.83 -7.21
CA TYR A 55 6.74 3.28 -7.29
C TYR A 55 6.88 4.81 -7.43
N GLY A 56 5.79 5.54 -7.31
CA GLY A 56 5.73 7.01 -7.31
C GLY A 56 5.80 7.59 -5.90
N SER A 57 5.10 8.71 -5.70
CA SER A 57 5.03 9.43 -4.44
C SER A 57 4.06 8.86 -3.41
N ASP A 58 3.13 7.98 -3.85
CA ASP A 58 2.09 7.43 -2.97
C ASP A 58 2.46 6.00 -2.56
N PHE A 59 3.05 5.88 -1.38
CA PHE A 59 3.25 4.59 -0.75
C PHE A 59 1.99 4.21 0.04
N THR A 60 1.67 2.92 0.01
CA THR A 60 0.64 2.34 0.89
C THR A 60 1.07 2.31 2.35
N HIS A 61 2.35 2.56 2.61
CA HIS A 61 2.89 2.70 3.95
C HIS A 61 3.07 4.18 4.27
N PRO A 62 2.69 4.65 5.46
CA PRO A 62 3.01 5.99 5.92
C PRO A 62 4.53 6.18 5.99
N TYR A 63 5.04 7.30 5.51
CA TYR A 63 6.45 7.62 5.67
C TYR A 63 6.87 7.64 7.15
N ASN A 64 8.10 7.25 7.42
CA ASN A 64 8.75 7.16 8.75
C ASN A 64 8.21 6.08 9.70
N LYS A 65 7.30 5.20 9.23
CA LYS A 65 6.72 4.10 10.03
C LYS A 65 6.54 2.81 9.24
N GLN A 66 7.24 2.66 8.12
CA GLN A 66 7.03 1.55 7.18
C GLN A 66 7.46 0.21 7.77
N THR A 67 8.32 0.21 8.79
CA THR A 67 8.76 -1.02 9.45
C THR A 67 7.68 -1.66 10.32
N ASN A 68 6.70 -0.89 10.79
CA ASN A 68 5.70 -1.36 11.75
C ASN A 68 4.27 -0.93 11.44
N THR A 69 4.04 -0.25 10.30
CA THR A 69 2.73 0.30 9.94
C THR A 69 2.44 0.05 8.46
N ILE A 70 1.20 -0.34 8.16
CA ILE A 70 0.68 -0.48 6.80
C ILE A 70 -0.62 0.31 6.69
N LYS A 71 -0.80 1.09 5.64
CA LYS A 71 -2.05 1.76 5.31
C LYS A 71 -2.71 1.04 4.13
N VAL A 72 -3.92 0.53 4.33
CA VAL A 72 -4.70 -0.14 3.30
C VAL A 72 -5.84 0.74 2.80
N HIS A 73 -6.20 0.61 1.52
CA HIS A 73 -7.23 1.38 0.85
C HIS A 73 -8.15 0.46 0.05
N TRP A 74 -9.40 0.88 -0.11
CA TRP A 74 -10.40 0.23 -0.98
C TRP A 74 -11.36 1.25 -1.57
N ASN A 75 -12.13 0.86 -2.57
CA ASN A 75 -13.15 1.71 -3.15
C ASN A 75 -14.37 1.86 -2.22
N LYS A 76 -15.07 2.99 -2.34
CA LYS A 76 -16.37 3.19 -1.69
C LYS A 76 -17.40 2.20 -2.26
N VAL A 77 -18.21 1.61 -1.39
CA VAL A 77 -19.34 0.75 -1.74
C VAL A 77 -20.63 1.51 -1.46
N ARG A 78 -21.51 1.58 -2.48
CA ARG A 78 -22.82 2.23 -2.33
C ARG A 78 -23.65 1.49 -1.28
N GLY A 79 -24.29 2.22 -0.40
CA GLY A 79 -25.11 1.66 0.67
C GLY A 79 -24.32 1.13 1.89
N ALA A 80 -23.00 1.13 1.88
CA ALA A 80 -22.21 0.76 3.04
C ALA A 80 -22.18 1.89 4.08
N SER A 81 -22.46 1.56 5.33
CA SER A 81 -22.30 2.46 6.49
C SER A 81 -20.90 2.37 7.12
N SER A 82 -20.25 1.22 6.96
CA SER A 82 -18.92 0.94 7.50
C SER A 82 -18.23 -0.20 6.76
N TYR A 83 -16.97 -0.46 7.13
CA TYR A 83 -16.14 -1.53 6.58
C TYR A 83 -15.46 -2.27 7.71
N GLU A 84 -15.41 -3.58 7.64
CA GLU A 84 -14.65 -4.43 8.54
C GLU A 84 -13.36 -4.88 7.86
N LEU A 85 -12.22 -4.44 8.39
CA LEU A 85 -10.90 -4.87 7.95
C LEU A 85 -10.45 -6.10 8.73
N TYR A 86 -9.96 -7.10 8.02
CA TYR A 86 -9.38 -8.33 8.55
C TYR A 86 -7.91 -8.44 8.20
N ILE A 87 -7.16 -9.02 9.12
CA ILE A 87 -5.71 -9.23 9.02
C ILE A 87 -5.34 -10.68 9.33
N LYS A 88 -4.29 -11.18 8.65
CA LYS A 88 -3.58 -12.44 8.96
C LYS A 88 -2.09 -12.24 8.70
N GLY A 89 -1.22 -12.87 9.50
CA GLY A 89 0.23 -12.81 9.39
C GLY A 89 0.92 -12.31 10.66
N GLY A 90 2.20 -12.54 10.80
CA GLY A 90 2.95 -12.22 12.01
C GLY A 90 2.33 -12.84 13.27
N LYS A 91 1.95 -12.02 14.24
CA LYS A 91 1.24 -12.47 15.46
C LYS A 91 -0.20 -12.95 15.19
N TYR A 92 -0.80 -12.60 14.06
CA TYR A 92 -2.16 -13.02 13.68
C TYR A 92 -2.11 -14.34 12.91
N LYS A 93 -2.10 -15.46 13.59
CA LYS A 93 -1.95 -16.81 12.99
C LYS A 93 -3.12 -17.21 12.11
N SER A 94 -4.33 -16.72 12.41
CA SER A 94 -5.56 -16.89 11.62
C SER A 94 -6.16 -15.53 11.24
N TRP A 95 -7.19 -15.52 10.40
CA TRP A 95 -7.93 -14.29 10.07
C TRP A 95 -8.59 -13.71 11.33
N LYS A 96 -8.24 -12.44 11.64
CA LYS A 96 -8.81 -11.71 12.76
C LYS A 96 -9.37 -10.38 12.26
N LYS A 97 -10.55 -10.00 12.72
CA LYS A 97 -11.06 -8.64 12.53
C LYS A 97 -10.13 -7.67 13.27
N TYR A 98 -9.53 -6.77 12.51
CA TYR A 98 -8.62 -5.75 13.04
C TYR A 98 -9.41 -4.54 13.55
N LYS A 99 -10.29 -3.98 12.69
CA LYS A 99 -11.06 -2.78 13.01
C LYS A 99 -12.27 -2.63 12.10
N THR A 100 -13.32 -1.99 12.62
CA THR A 100 -14.42 -1.44 11.82
C THR A 100 -14.19 0.05 11.63
N VAL A 101 -14.33 0.56 10.40
CA VAL A 101 -14.08 1.95 10.03
C VAL A 101 -15.17 2.45 9.08
N LYS A 102 -15.47 3.76 9.12
CA LYS A 102 -16.42 4.41 8.20
C LYS A 102 -15.71 4.84 6.89
N ASN A 103 -14.42 5.11 6.95
CA ASN A 103 -13.61 5.54 5.82
C ASN A 103 -13.21 4.36 4.92
N THR A 104 -12.80 4.65 3.69
CA THR A 104 -12.31 3.67 2.71
C THR A 104 -10.81 3.37 2.83
N ASN A 105 -10.24 3.63 4.00
CA ASN A 105 -8.86 3.30 4.32
C ASN A 105 -8.70 2.99 5.81
N CYS A 106 -7.63 2.29 6.15
CA CYS A 106 -7.27 2.02 7.53
C CYS A 106 -5.75 1.93 7.67
N THR A 107 -5.22 2.58 8.70
CA THR A 107 -3.82 2.44 9.10
C THR A 107 -3.71 1.35 10.17
N VAL A 108 -2.93 0.31 9.87
CA VAL A 108 -2.66 -0.82 10.74
C VAL A 108 -1.29 -0.63 11.36
N THR A 109 -1.19 -0.63 12.69
CA THR A 109 0.02 -0.35 13.46
C THR A 109 0.46 -1.54 14.32
N GLY A 110 1.63 -1.45 14.96
CA GLY A 110 2.13 -2.50 15.83
C GLY A 110 2.49 -3.79 15.08
N LEU A 111 2.91 -3.66 13.83
CA LEU A 111 3.34 -4.75 12.98
C LEU A 111 4.83 -5.05 13.19
N GLN A 112 5.24 -6.27 12.88
CA GLN A 112 6.63 -6.69 12.92
C GLN A 112 7.35 -6.28 11.63
N ARG A 113 8.60 -5.83 11.74
CA ARG A 113 9.47 -5.48 10.61
C ARG A 113 9.71 -6.68 9.69
N THR A 114 9.86 -6.46 8.39
CA THR A 114 10.16 -7.49 7.37
C THR A 114 9.15 -8.65 7.30
N THR A 115 7.92 -8.41 7.75
CA THR A 115 6.89 -9.44 7.89
C THR A 115 5.76 -9.22 6.88
N SER A 116 5.33 -10.28 6.23
CA SER A 116 4.18 -10.27 5.31
C SER A 116 2.87 -10.40 6.07
N TYR A 117 1.92 -9.55 5.71
CA TYR A 117 0.55 -9.55 6.23
C TYR A 117 -0.44 -9.65 5.07
N GLN A 118 -1.50 -10.38 5.31
CA GLN A 118 -2.63 -10.48 4.39
C GLN A 118 -3.79 -9.65 4.91
N PHE A 119 -4.47 -8.95 4.02
CA PHE A 119 -5.62 -8.11 4.32
C PHE A 119 -6.79 -8.46 3.42
N ARG A 120 -7.99 -8.39 3.98
CA ARG A 120 -9.26 -8.42 3.26
C ARG A 120 -10.26 -7.53 3.98
N VAL A 121 -11.23 -7.01 3.26
CA VAL A 121 -12.24 -6.09 3.79
C VAL A 121 -13.63 -6.51 3.29
N LYS A 122 -14.66 -6.28 4.09
CA LYS A 122 -16.06 -6.36 3.66
C LYS A 122 -16.79 -5.07 4.02
N ALA A 123 -17.77 -4.71 3.20
CA ALA A 123 -18.69 -3.61 3.45
C ALA A 123 -19.83 -4.08 4.37
N VAL A 124 -20.32 -3.20 5.24
CA VAL A 124 -21.38 -3.50 6.22
C VAL A 124 -22.40 -2.37 6.24
N ASN A 125 -23.69 -2.74 6.38
CA ASN A 125 -24.78 -1.81 6.69
C ASN A 125 -25.80 -2.52 7.58
N GLY A 126 -25.86 -2.14 8.86
CA GLY A 126 -26.66 -2.86 9.86
C GLY A 126 -26.25 -4.33 9.93
N SER A 127 -27.19 -5.23 9.74
CA SER A 127 -26.96 -6.68 9.67
C SER A 127 -26.46 -7.18 8.30
N ALA A 128 -26.59 -6.36 7.24
CA ALA A 128 -26.16 -6.74 5.90
C ALA A 128 -24.64 -6.59 5.73
N ALA A 129 -24.01 -7.56 5.10
CA ALA A 129 -22.58 -7.56 4.79
C ALA A 129 -22.30 -8.05 3.37
N SER A 130 -21.29 -7.47 2.73
CA SER A 130 -20.78 -7.96 1.44
C SER A 130 -19.93 -9.23 1.62
N ALA A 131 -19.59 -9.87 0.49
CA ALA A 131 -18.46 -10.80 0.47
C ALA A 131 -17.14 -10.07 0.79
N TYR A 132 -16.11 -10.84 1.19
CA TYR A 132 -14.77 -10.29 1.39
C TYR A 132 -14.13 -9.90 0.07
N SER A 133 -13.37 -8.82 0.08
CA SER A 133 -12.49 -8.45 -1.03
C SER A 133 -11.49 -9.57 -1.36
N LYS A 134 -10.88 -9.50 -2.56
CA LYS A 134 -9.66 -10.27 -2.82
C LYS A 134 -8.61 -9.95 -1.76
N THR A 135 -7.90 -10.99 -1.31
CA THR A 135 -6.80 -10.84 -0.35
C THR A 135 -5.65 -10.05 -0.97
N GLN A 136 -5.14 -9.06 -0.24
CA GLN A 136 -3.90 -8.35 -0.57
C GLN A 136 -2.81 -8.77 0.41
N THR A 137 -1.63 -9.10 -0.11
CA THR A 137 -0.44 -9.39 0.69
C THR A 137 0.52 -8.24 0.64
N ILE A 138 0.86 -7.68 1.81
CA ILE A 138 1.74 -6.53 1.96
C ILE A 138 2.81 -6.87 2.99
N LYS A 139 4.06 -6.53 2.68
CA LYS A 139 5.19 -6.73 3.57
C LYS A 139 5.60 -5.40 4.21
N THR A 140 5.86 -5.39 5.51
CA THR A 140 6.48 -4.25 6.19
C THR A 140 7.92 -4.07 5.72
N ALA A 141 8.40 -2.83 5.70
CA ALA A 141 9.73 -2.51 5.20
C ALA A 141 10.86 -3.00 6.11
N ARG A 142 12.07 -3.06 5.56
CA ARG A 142 13.33 -3.36 6.27
C ARG A 142 13.83 -2.13 7.04
N MET A 143 13.45 -0.92 6.61
CA MET A 143 13.87 0.35 7.17
C MET A 143 12.75 1.39 7.06
N ASP A 144 12.79 2.37 7.95
CA ASP A 144 11.96 3.56 7.81
C ASP A 144 12.67 4.61 6.96
N PHE A 145 11.90 5.37 6.19
CA PHE A 145 12.37 6.49 5.37
C PHE A 145 11.24 7.51 5.19
N ASN A 146 11.60 8.75 4.95
CA ASN A 146 10.67 9.80 4.53
C ASN A 146 10.69 9.95 3.00
N LYS A 147 9.88 10.87 2.46
CA LYS A 147 9.84 11.14 1.03
C LYS A 147 11.22 11.54 0.48
N ALA A 148 11.95 12.42 1.19
CA ALA A 148 13.29 12.84 0.78
C ALA A 148 14.29 11.67 0.76
N GLY A 149 14.20 10.75 1.72
CA GLY A 149 15.02 9.53 1.75
C GLY A 149 14.73 8.58 0.60
N TRP A 150 13.46 8.43 0.23
CA TRP A 150 13.08 7.66 -0.95
C TRP A 150 13.66 8.25 -2.24
N GLU A 151 13.49 9.57 -2.41
CA GLU A 151 13.99 10.28 -3.58
C GLU A 151 15.51 10.21 -3.64
N ALA A 152 16.21 10.38 -2.52
CA ALA A 152 17.66 10.27 -2.45
C ALA A 152 18.18 8.89 -2.86
N MET A 153 17.57 7.81 -2.35
CA MET A 153 17.91 6.44 -2.75
C MET A 153 17.69 6.21 -4.26
N CYS A 154 16.58 6.68 -4.79
CA CYS A 154 16.28 6.56 -6.22
C CYS A 154 17.28 7.36 -7.09
N ARG A 155 17.61 8.57 -6.68
CA ARG A 155 18.54 9.46 -7.41
C ARG A 155 19.96 8.90 -7.45
N ILE A 156 20.47 8.38 -6.32
CA ILE A 156 21.83 7.82 -6.31
C ILE A 156 21.91 6.54 -7.15
N VAL A 157 20.94 5.64 -7.06
CA VAL A 157 20.92 4.43 -7.90
C VAL A 157 20.79 4.78 -9.39
N TYR A 158 19.97 5.79 -9.72
CA TYR A 158 19.85 6.26 -11.09
C TYR A 158 21.14 6.87 -11.61
N HIS A 159 21.83 7.66 -10.81
CA HIS A 159 23.13 8.26 -11.15
C HIS A 159 24.19 7.20 -11.43
N GLU A 160 24.32 6.24 -10.52
CA GLU A 160 25.40 5.24 -10.57
C GLU A 160 25.25 4.24 -11.73
N VAL A 161 24.04 3.75 -11.98
CA VAL A 161 23.78 2.67 -12.94
C VAL A 161 22.45 2.78 -13.68
N GLY A 162 21.55 3.58 -13.22
CA GLY A 162 20.16 3.61 -13.72
C GLY A 162 19.96 4.32 -15.05
N LYS A 163 20.96 5.06 -15.54
CA LYS A 163 20.97 5.72 -16.86
C LYS A 163 21.29 4.72 -17.98
N MET A 164 21.87 3.57 -17.65
CA MET A 164 22.29 2.57 -18.62
C MET A 164 21.09 1.83 -19.20
N SER A 165 21.08 1.62 -20.50
CA SER A 165 20.09 0.83 -21.23
C SER A 165 20.49 -0.64 -21.26
N GLY A 166 19.52 -1.53 -21.53
CA GLY A 166 19.75 -2.97 -21.62
C GLY A 166 19.46 -3.72 -20.32
N SER A 167 19.07 -4.99 -20.45
CA SER A 167 18.70 -5.84 -19.32
C SER A 167 19.90 -6.34 -18.51
N GLU A 168 21.11 -6.31 -19.10
CA GLU A 168 22.36 -6.62 -18.41
C GLU A 168 22.63 -5.72 -17.20
N TRP A 169 22.05 -4.51 -17.20
CA TRP A 169 22.15 -3.57 -16.10
C TRP A 169 21.12 -3.79 -14.97
N ASP A 170 20.17 -4.71 -15.13
CA ASP A 170 19.17 -4.97 -14.10
C ASP A 170 19.80 -5.47 -12.79
N LYS A 171 20.78 -6.38 -12.88
CA LYS A 171 21.50 -6.86 -11.70
C LYS A 171 22.32 -5.76 -11.03
N PRO A 172 23.18 -4.98 -11.72
CA PRO A 172 23.83 -3.81 -11.14
C PRO A 172 22.85 -2.84 -10.48
N ILE A 173 21.72 -2.52 -11.09
CA ILE A 173 20.70 -1.63 -10.53
C ILE A 173 20.13 -2.18 -9.22
N VAL A 174 19.80 -3.48 -9.14
CA VAL A 174 19.30 -4.12 -7.93
C VAL A 174 20.36 -4.08 -6.83
N TYR A 175 21.60 -4.44 -7.14
CA TYR A 175 22.64 -4.55 -6.11
C TYR A 175 23.17 -3.20 -5.62
N VAL A 176 23.17 -2.15 -6.44
CA VAL A 176 23.45 -0.79 -5.98
C VAL A 176 22.32 -0.32 -5.02
N ALA A 177 21.07 -0.59 -5.37
CA ALA A 177 19.96 -0.30 -4.46
C ALA A 177 20.07 -1.06 -3.13
N ASP A 178 20.47 -2.34 -3.19
CA ASP A 178 20.74 -3.15 -2.00
C ASP A 178 21.88 -2.58 -1.15
N CYS A 179 23.00 -2.18 -1.76
CA CYS A 179 24.12 -1.57 -1.05
C CYS A 179 23.68 -0.34 -0.24
N VAL A 180 22.94 0.58 -0.88
CA VAL A 180 22.44 1.79 -0.23
C VAL A 180 21.52 1.45 0.96
N ALA A 181 20.55 0.56 0.74
CA ALA A 181 19.62 0.16 1.79
C ALA A 181 20.33 -0.61 2.91
N ASN A 182 21.27 -1.51 2.58
CA ASN A 182 21.96 -2.36 3.54
C ASN A 182 22.84 -1.56 4.50
N GLN A 183 23.56 -0.54 4.02
CA GLN A 183 24.35 0.33 4.88
C GLN A 183 23.47 0.98 5.96
N TYR A 184 22.31 1.53 5.57
CA TYR A 184 21.40 2.13 6.53
C TYR A 184 20.76 1.10 7.47
N VAL A 185 20.34 -0.05 6.95
CA VAL A 185 19.77 -1.14 7.76
C VAL A 185 20.81 -1.67 8.73
N ALA A 186 22.04 -1.87 8.29
CA ALA A 186 23.13 -2.33 9.15
C ALA A 186 23.42 -1.35 10.29
N ALA A 187 23.38 -0.04 10.01
CA ALA A 187 23.60 1.00 11.00
C ALA A 187 22.48 1.12 12.04
N LYS A 188 21.21 1.05 11.60
CA LYS A 188 20.05 1.41 12.44
C LYS A 188 19.26 0.22 13.00
N TYR A 189 19.28 -0.93 12.34
CA TYR A 189 18.41 -2.06 12.68
C TYR A 189 19.16 -3.36 13.00
N THR A 190 20.48 -3.39 12.89
CA THR A 190 21.31 -4.55 13.24
C THR A 190 22.33 -4.20 14.31
N LYS A 191 23.04 -5.22 14.81
CA LYS A 191 24.14 -5.04 15.79
C LYS A 191 25.51 -4.82 15.11
N ASN A 192 25.54 -4.46 13.82
CA ASN A 192 26.80 -4.23 13.13
C ASN A 192 27.51 -2.98 13.67
N ALA A 193 28.57 -3.21 14.49
CA ALA A 193 29.27 -2.15 15.21
C ALA A 193 29.91 -1.12 14.26
N MET A 194 30.50 -1.57 13.15
CA MET A 194 31.13 -0.71 12.16
C MET A 194 30.16 0.33 11.61
N TRP A 195 29.01 -0.13 11.10
CA TRP A 195 28.01 0.76 10.51
C TRP A 195 27.30 1.62 11.55
N ARG A 196 27.09 1.10 12.75
CA ARG A 196 26.49 1.86 13.86
C ARG A 196 27.35 3.05 14.28
N SER A 197 28.65 2.86 14.44
CA SER A 197 29.57 3.97 14.79
C SER A 197 29.66 4.99 13.65
N TYR A 198 29.72 4.52 12.40
CA TYR A 198 29.86 5.36 11.22
C TYR A 198 28.65 6.26 10.97
N TYR A 199 27.43 5.75 11.23
CA TYR A 199 26.18 6.44 10.95
C TYR A 199 25.37 6.82 12.19
N ALA A 200 25.95 6.75 13.39
CA ALA A 200 25.24 6.99 14.65
C ALA A 200 24.51 8.34 14.69
N ARG A 201 25.11 9.38 14.14
CA ARG A 201 24.59 10.77 14.10
C ARG A 201 23.50 11.00 13.05
N TYR A 202 23.30 10.10 12.11
CA TYR A 202 22.36 10.28 11.00
C TYR A 202 21.03 9.58 11.30
N ASN A 203 19.93 10.31 11.21
CA ASN A 203 18.60 9.79 11.51
C ASN A 203 17.80 9.36 10.27
N ASN A 204 18.18 9.87 9.09
CA ASN A 204 17.49 9.61 7.85
C ASN A 204 18.47 9.09 6.79
N VAL A 205 17.96 8.30 5.84
CA VAL A 205 18.79 7.73 4.78
C VAL A 205 19.35 8.80 3.83
N GLN A 206 18.61 9.88 3.57
CA GLN A 206 19.12 10.99 2.75
C GLN A 206 20.34 11.66 3.37
N ASP A 207 20.40 11.75 4.69
CA ASP A 207 21.54 12.36 5.39
C ASP A 207 22.81 11.52 5.19
N ILE A 208 22.66 10.20 5.13
CA ILE A 208 23.76 9.28 4.83
C ILE A 208 24.21 9.42 3.37
N ILE A 209 23.27 9.54 2.44
CA ILE A 209 23.57 9.66 1.01
C ILE A 209 24.27 10.99 0.70
N TYR A 210 23.76 12.09 1.25
CA TYR A 210 24.19 13.45 0.87
C TYR A 210 25.31 14.04 1.73
N ARG A 211 25.73 13.37 2.80
CA ARG A 211 26.80 13.87 3.68
C ARG A 211 28.12 14.09 2.95
N SER A 212 29.00 14.91 3.52
CA SER A 212 30.41 14.98 3.09
C SER A 212 31.08 13.62 3.28
N GLY A 213 31.73 13.08 2.25
CA GLY A 213 32.25 11.72 2.22
C GLY A 213 31.16 10.63 2.18
N GLY A 214 29.91 10.96 1.88
CA GLY A 214 28.83 10.03 1.57
C GLY A 214 28.88 9.55 0.13
N PHE A 215 27.71 9.19 -0.40
CA PHE A 215 27.66 8.74 -1.80
C PHE A 215 27.85 9.93 -2.75
N MET A 216 26.99 10.96 -2.65
CA MET A 216 27.08 12.17 -3.48
C MET A 216 26.15 13.25 -2.94
N SER A 217 26.57 14.54 -3.07
CA SER A 217 25.70 15.64 -2.68
C SER A 217 24.46 15.77 -3.57
N SER A 218 23.37 16.30 -3.02
CA SER A 218 22.13 16.54 -3.79
C SER A 218 22.36 17.50 -4.96
N ALA A 219 23.23 18.51 -4.79
CA ALA A 219 23.58 19.45 -5.84
C ALA A 219 24.35 18.79 -6.98
N GLN A 220 25.30 17.91 -6.67
CA GLN A 220 26.03 17.15 -7.68
C GLN A 220 25.08 16.23 -8.47
N LEU A 221 24.21 15.48 -7.80
CA LEU A 221 23.22 14.64 -8.48
C LEU A 221 22.32 15.44 -9.43
N SER A 222 21.96 16.67 -9.07
CA SER A 222 21.17 17.56 -9.95
C SER A 222 21.97 18.03 -11.16
N ARG A 223 23.23 18.43 -10.98
CA ARG A 223 24.13 18.81 -12.11
C ARG A 223 24.32 17.64 -13.08
N ASP A 224 24.41 16.42 -12.57
CA ASP A 224 24.59 15.22 -13.37
C ASP A 224 23.27 14.67 -13.95
N GLY A 225 22.18 15.46 -13.86
CA GLY A 225 20.87 15.10 -14.42
C GLY A 225 20.11 14.02 -13.65
N ALA A 226 20.56 13.67 -12.43
CA ALA A 226 19.89 12.69 -11.59
C ALA A 226 18.80 13.34 -10.71
N ASN A 227 17.91 14.12 -11.33
CA ASN A 227 16.70 14.61 -10.69
C ASN A 227 15.67 13.48 -10.55
N TYR A 228 14.86 13.52 -9.49
CA TYR A 228 13.88 12.46 -9.24
C TYR A 228 12.86 12.30 -10.36
N SER A 229 12.51 13.37 -11.07
CA SER A 229 11.66 13.34 -12.27
C SER A 229 12.22 12.45 -13.39
N ASN A 230 13.54 12.37 -13.50
CA ASN A 230 14.24 11.60 -14.52
C ASN A 230 14.42 10.11 -14.13
N VAL A 231 14.20 9.79 -12.85
CA VAL A 231 14.38 8.41 -12.36
C VAL A 231 13.36 7.47 -12.99
N SER A 232 13.85 6.49 -13.71
CA SER A 232 13.02 5.50 -14.39
C SER A 232 12.23 4.63 -13.41
N ARG A 233 11.09 4.09 -13.89
CA ARG A 233 10.32 3.09 -13.13
C ARG A 233 11.16 1.85 -12.78
N ARG A 234 12.11 1.47 -13.64
CA ARG A 234 13.05 0.37 -13.43
C ARG A 234 13.86 0.55 -12.15
N VAL A 235 14.48 1.72 -11.96
CA VAL A 235 15.22 2.08 -10.75
C VAL A 235 14.32 2.11 -9.52
N LYS A 236 13.13 2.75 -9.61
CA LYS A 236 12.16 2.79 -8.52
C LYS A 236 11.74 1.39 -8.04
N ARG A 237 11.60 0.44 -8.97
CA ARG A 237 11.30 -0.97 -8.66
C ARG A 237 12.46 -1.65 -7.91
N ALA A 238 13.70 -1.40 -8.30
CA ALA A 238 14.87 -1.95 -7.62
C ALA A 238 15.00 -1.40 -6.20
N VAL A 239 14.88 -0.09 -6.01
CA VAL A 239 14.91 0.56 -4.70
C VAL A 239 13.77 0.04 -3.81
N PHE A 240 12.57 -0.13 -4.37
CA PHE A 240 11.45 -0.73 -3.63
C PHE A 240 11.79 -2.16 -3.18
N GLY A 241 12.39 -2.97 -4.05
CA GLY A 241 12.87 -4.32 -3.72
C GLY A 241 13.87 -4.31 -2.56
N ALA A 242 14.86 -3.43 -2.61
CA ALA A 242 15.87 -3.29 -1.58
C ALA A 242 15.28 -2.90 -0.22
N VAL A 243 14.29 -2.02 -0.20
CA VAL A 243 13.64 -1.53 1.02
C VAL A 243 12.66 -2.53 1.62
N TYR A 244 11.84 -3.19 0.78
CA TYR A 244 10.80 -4.12 1.24
C TYR A 244 11.21 -5.58 1.24
N GLY A 245 12.40 -5.88 0.73
CA GLY A 245 12.94 -7.25 0.72
C GLY A 245 12.19 -8.19 -0.22
N LYS A 246 11.72 -7.66 -1.32
CA LYS A 246 11.11 -8.44 -2.41
C LYS A 246 11.43 -7.78 -3.73
N THR A 247 12.23 -8.44 -4.56
CA THR A 247 12.54 -7.93 -5.89
C THR A 247 11.29 -7.69 -6.73
N HIS A 248 11.29 -6.60 -7.46
CA HIS A 248 10.27 -6.24 -8.43
C HIS A 248 10.86 -5.99 -9.83
N LEU A 249 12.14 -6.30 -10.03
CA LEU A 249 12.83 -6.15 -11.29
C LEU A 249 13.29 -7.52 -11.80
N ASN A 250 12.62 -8.02 -12.84
CA ASN A 250 12.96 -9.22 -13.63
C ASN A 250 13.33 -10.46 -12.81
N GLY A 251 12.68 -10.66 -11.63
CA GLY A 251 12.95 -11.82 -10.78
C GLY A 251 14.30 -11.84 -10.07
N ILE A 252 15.11 -10.78 -10.19
CA ILE A 252 16.43 -10.71 -9.56
C ILE A 252 16.26 -10.65 -8.03
N ALA A 253 16.88 -11.60 -7.33
CA ALA A 253 16.87 -11.63 -5.89
C ALA A 253 17.71 -10.49 -5.28
N ASN A 254 17.20 -9.88 -4.20
CA ASN A 254 17.97 -8.94 -3.41
C ASN A 254 19.06 -9.66 -2.61
N ASP A 255 20.22 -9.03 -2.44
CA ASP A 255 21.30 -9.49 -1.57
C ASP A 255 21.49 -8.52 -0.39
N TYR A 256 21.20 -8.99 0.83
CA TYR A 256 21.25 -8.18 2.04
C TYR A 256 22.63 -8.11 2.70
N ASN A 257 23.65 -8.71 2.05
CA ASN A 257 25.04 -8.73 2.51
C ASN A 257 26.00 -8.04 1.55
N VAL A 258 25.52 -7.14 0.69
CA VAL A 258 26.35 -6.29 -0.16
C VAL A 258 26.27 -4.85 0.31
N TYR A 259 27.41 -4.14 0.29
CA TYR A 259 27.50 -2.81 0.89
C TYR A 259 28.18 -1.78 0.01
N PHE A 260 29.00 -2.19 -0.98
CA PHE A 260 29.80 -1.30 -1.82
C PHE A 260 29.76 -1.74 -3.26
N TRP A 261 30.04 -0.82 -4.16
CA TRP A 261 30.28 -1.08 -5.59
C TRP A 261 31.42 -0.22 -6.11
N CYS A 262 32.09 -0.68 -7.16
CA CYS A 262 33.05 0.12 -7.89
C CYS A 262 33.23 -0.42 -9.30
N ASN A 263 33.69 0.45 -10.20
CA ASN A 263 34.13 0.07 -11.54
C ASN A 263 35.65 -0.14 -11.54
N ARG A 264 36.11 -1.13 -12.32
CA ARG A 264 37.53 -1.37 -12.59
C ARG A 264 37.74 -1.76 -14.04
N SER A 265 38.87 -1.35 -14.62
CA SER A 265 39.25 -1.74 -16.01
C SER A 265 39.58 -3.23 -16.14
N TYR A 266 39.91 -3.90 -15.06
CA TYR A 266 40.29 -5.31 -15.00
C TYR A 266 39.41 -6.10 -14.05
N LYS A 267 39.32 -7.41 -14.25
CA LYS A 267 38.59 -8.31 -13.32
C LYS A 267 39.38 -8.42 -12.02
N THR A 268 38.74 -8.08 -10.93
CA THR A 268 39.33 -8.20 -9.58
C THR A 268 38.99 -9.57 -8.99
N ASN A 269 40.00 -10.32 -8.55
CA ASN A 269 39.82 -11.55 -7.78
C ASN A 269 39.96 -11.25 -6.28
N SER A 270 38.85 -11.36 -5.57
CA SER A 270 38.83 -11.17 -4.13
C SER A 270 37.66 -11.92 -3.52
N SER A 271 37.87 -12.60 -2.41
CA SER A 271 36.79 -13.25 -1.64
C SER A 271 35.77 -12.28 -1.07
N LYS A 272 36.11 -10.99 -1.03
CA LYS A 272 35.20 -9.91 -0.60
C LYS A 272 34.19 -9.50 -1.68
N ILE A 273 34.42 -9.87 -2.96
CA ILE A 273 33.51 -9.58 -4.05
C ILE A 273 32.34 -10.55 -4.03
N ALA A 274 31.11 -10.00 -4.00
CA ALA A 274 29.89 -10.78 -4.13
C ALA A 274 29.56 -11.08 -5.60
N TYR A 275 29.68 -10.05 -6.44
CA TYR A 275 29.32 -10.10 -7.86
C TYR A 275 30.29 -9.27 -8.69
N SER A 276 30.60 -9.75 -9.89
CA SER A 276 31.39 -9.04 -10.89
C SER A 276 30.69 -9.14 -12.23
N PHE A 277 30.38 -8.01 -12.84
CA PHE A 277 29.72 -7.92 -14.13
C PHE A 277 30.64 -7.28 -15.15
N LYS A 278 30.80 -7.90 -16.31
CA LYS A 278 31.51 -7.30 -17.45
C LYS A 278 30.67 -6.14 -17.99
N ILE A 279 31.28 -5.00 -18.16
CA ILE A 279 30.69 -3.78 -18.72
C ILE A 279 31.57 -3.27 -19.87
N PRO A 280 31.12 -2.39 -20.77
CA PRO A 280 31.90 -1.96 -21.94
C PRO A 280 33.28 -1.41 -21.62
N TRP A 281 33.48 -0.78 -20.46
CA TRP A 281 34.74 -0.18 -20.02
C TRP A 281 35.49 -0.95 -18.93
N GLY A 282 35.12 -2.24 -18.68
CA GLY A 282 35.76 -3.07 -17.65
C GLY A 282 34.80 -3.94 -16.87
N TYR A 283 34.84 -3.83 -15.56
CA TYR A 283 34.02 -4.63 -14.63
C TYR A 283 33.34 -3.77 -13.60
N PHE A 284 32.06 -4.02 -13.41
CA PHE A 284 31.27 -3.48 -12.29
C PHE A 284 31.28 -4.53 -11.17
N ASN A 285 31.87 -4.18 -10.02
CA ASN A 285 32.01 -5.09 -8.90
C ASN A 285 31.13 -4.66 -7.73
N VAL A 286 30.50 -5.63 -7.06
CA VAL A 286 29.70 -5.46 -5.86
C VAL A 286 30.36 -6.21 -4.71
N TRP A 287 30.53 -5.57 -3.56
CA TRP A 287 31.36 -6.03 -2.47
C TRP A 287 30.56 -6.28 -1.20
N ARG A 288 30.96 -7.31 -0.42
CA ARG A 288 30.41 -7.64 0.90
C ARG A 288 31.03 -6.83 2.02
N THR A 289 32.25 -6.39 1.84
CA THR A 289 32.99 -5.60 2.83
C THR A 289 33.68 -4.43 2.14
N TYR A 290 34.24 -3.52 2.92
CA TYR A 290 35.07 -2.44 2.36
C TYR A 290 36.26 -3.04 1.61
N TRP A 291 36.63 -2.46 0.48
CA TRP A 291 37.69 -2.94 -0.42
C TRP A 291 39.11 -2.47 -0.04
N GLY A 292 39.25 -1.76 1.09
CA GLY A 292 40.52 -1.28 1.61
C GLY A 292 41.38 -2.39 2.16
#